data_72ff58134949b25687037543bf5df01d
#
_entry.id   72ff58134949b25687037543bf5df01d
#
_cell.length_a   1.000
_cell.length_b   1.000
_cell.length_c   1.000
_cell.angle_alpha   90.00
_cell.angle_beta   90.00
_cell.angle_gamma   90.00
#
_symmetry.space_group_name_H-M   'P 1'
#
loop_
_entity.id
_entity.type
_entity.pdbx_description
1 polymer ?
#
loop_
_entity_poly.entity_id
_entity_poly.type
_entity_poly.pdbx_seq_one_letter_code
_entity_poly.pdbx_strand_id
1 'polypeptide(L)'
;MHKTIFKQGDSRWGSLPYPKKSNVAGSGCGLVSLTHIAIEQPSKKHWTPKMLRSYMIEHGYAVDGWGTEWNGITQTLKYLGHDKVVRIWNDPMTEARKELNKGYRIGVLLFGSGKGPDGTVWTTGGHYIAFLKYKVENGQHWFYLKDSSSRNHDGWYCYEKSMKGCLPKLWIVKKTTADRFAEKAYEFAWYTNAELKNAPYPKGHAKPAYAAALDKYFGKNRGWQQSAKLGASCDVFVATVIRATGIDKAPRGLGRSYFNKSPYFKIVKVTAKTIQDGDIISIEWSNGNPHWCMAFNGYTLEASLKGWYPKRTNTLASRLSKSGKRSVIVYRVK
;
A
#
# COMPACT_ATOMS: atom_id res chain seq x y z
N MET A 1 -2.02 1.03 11.12
CA MET A 1 -3.29 1.62 10.65
C MET A 1 -3.20 3.14 10.83
N HIS A 2 -3.42 3.91 9.77
CA HIS A 2 -3.38 5.38 9.88
C HIS A 2 -4.54 5.88 10.73
N LYS A 3 -4.20 6.62 11.79
CA LYS A 3 -5.20 7.36 12.60
C LYS A 3 -5.73 8.61 11.87
N THR A 4 -5.10 8.99 10.75
CA THR A 4 -5.48 10.20 10.03
C THR A 4 -6.86 10.04 9.39
N ILE A 5 -7.76 10.90 9.77
CA ILE A 5 -9.10 11.02 9.18
C ILE A 5 -9.11 12.33 8.40
N PHE A 6 -9.33 12.24 7.09
CA PHE A 6 -9.55 13.41 6.26
C PHE A 6 -11.04 13.69 6.17
N LYS A 7 -11.45 14.91 6.49
CA LYS A 7 -12.82 15.39 6.28
C LYS A 7 -12.83 16.36 5.12
N GLN A 8 -13.86 16.28 4.28
CA GLN A 8 -13.97 17.20 3.13
C GLN A 8 -14.12 18.65 3.55
N GLY A 9 -14.74 18.93 4.70
CA GLY A 9 -14.88 20.28 5.27
C GLY A 9 -13.65 20.80 6.04
N ASP A 10 -12.51 20.10 6.06
CA ASP A 10 -11.32 20.54 6.77
C ASP A 10 -10.80 21.87 6.20
N SER A 11 -10.46 22.82 7.07
CA SER A 11 -10.01 24.18 6.71
C SER A 11 -8.78 24.21 5.80
N ARG A 12 -7.96 23.17 5.82
CA ARG A 12 -6.74 23.05 4.99
C ARG A 12 -7.04 22.89 3.49
N TRP A 13 -8.22 22.41 3.12
CA TRP A 13 -8.58 22.13 1.73
C TRP A 13 -10.06 22.34 1.41
N GLY A 14 -10.95 22.42 2.40
CA GLY A 14 -12.39 22.44 2.18
C GLY A 14 -12.88 23.59 1.28
N SER A 15 -12.27 24.75 1.40
CA SER A 15 -12.58 25.93 0.56
C SER A 15 -11.96 25.89 -0.84
N LEU A 16 -11.06 24.95 -1.12
CA LEU A 16 -10.44 24.86 -2.46
C LEU A 16 -11.48 24.51 -3.52
N PRO A 17 -11.50 25.19 -4.69
CA PRO A 17 -12.44 24.91 -5.78
C PRO A 17 -12.39 23.44 -6.22
N TYR A 18 -13.59 22.80 -6.39
CA TYR A 18 -13.65 21.41 -6.87
C TYR A 18 -14.97 21.14 -7.60
N PRO A 19 -15.01 21.24 -8.95
CA PRO A 19 -13.96 21.84 -9.76
C PRO A 19 -13.96 23.38 -9.75
N LYS A 20 -14.92 24.07 -10.40
CA LYS A 20 -14.92 25.54 -10.49
C LYS A 20 -16.06 26.17 -9.70
N LYS A 21 -17.28 25.62 -9.82
CA LYS A 21 -18.52 26.14 -9.21
C LYS A 21 -18.82 25.56 -7.83
N SER A 22 -17.99 24.69 -7.33
CA SER A 22 -18.08 24.09 -6.00
C SER A 22 -16.70 24.02 -5.35
N ASN A 23 -16.62 23.44 -4.17
CA ASN A 23 -15.37 23.26 -3.43
C ASN A 23 -15.27 21.85 -2.86
N VAL A 24 -14.12 21.53 -2.27
CA VAL A 24 -13.89 20.21 -1.67
C VAL A 24 -14.91 19.91 -0.57
N ALA A 25 -15.29 20.88 0.25
CA ALA A 25 -16.28 20.68 1.31
C ALA A 25 -17.64 20.26 0.76
N GLY A 26 -18.06 20.83 -0.39
CA GLY A 26 -19.36 20.55 -1.01
C GLY A 26 -19.35 19.29 -1.90
N SER A 27 -18.28 19.06 -2.66
CA SER A 27 -18.27 18.07 -3.74
C SER A 27 -17.09 17.08 -3.69
N GLY A 28 -16.23 17.17 -2.67
CA GLY A 28 -14.96 16.45 -2.61
C GLY A 28 -15.01 15.05 -2.01
N CYS A 29 -16.17 14.43 -1.79
CA CYS A 29 -16.25 13.13 -1.13
C CYS A 29 -15.45 12.04 -1.84
N GLY A 30 -15.50 11.98 -3.19
CA GLY A 30 -14.70 11.05 -3.98
C GLY A 30 -13.20 11.32 -3.89
N LEU A 31 -12.79 12.58 -3.97
CA LEU A 31 -11.41 13.01 -3.79
C LEU A 31 -10.86 12.57 -2.43
N VAL A 32 -11.60 12.83 -1.35
CA VAL A 32 -11.15 12.51 0.01
C VAL A 32 -11.15 10.99 0.24
N SER A 33 -12.13 10.26 -0.28
CA SER A 33 -12.15 8.80 -0.25
C SER A 33 -10.92 8.18 -0.95
N LEU A 34 -10.57 8.70 -2.13
CA LEU A 34 -9.36 8.28 -2.85
C LEU A 34 -8.07 8.64 -2.09
N THR A 35 -8.06 9.75 -1.37
CA THR A 35 -6.91 10.11 -0.52
C THR A 35 -6.77 9.14 0.66
N HIS A 36 -7.86 8.69 1.27
CA HIS A 36 -7.81 7.65 2.29
C HIS A 36 -7.20 6.35 1.75
N ILE A 37 -7.53 5.96 0.51
CA ILE A 37 -6.93 4.80 -0.15
C ILE A 37 -5.44 5.03 -0.42
N ALA A 38 -5.07 6.23 -0.88
CA ALA A 38 -3.68 6.57 -1.18
C ALA A 38 -2.78 6.43 0.05
N ILE A 39 -3.19 6.96 1.20
CA ILE A 39 -2.38 6.95 2.43
C ILE A 39 -2.23 5.57 3.08
N GLU A 40 -3.01 4.58 2.66
CA GLU A 40 -2.76 3.18 3.06
C GLU A 40 -1.51 2.60 2.36
N GLN A 41 -1.05 3.25 1.29
CA GLN A 41 0.22 2.91 0.65
C GLN A 41 1.35 3.63 1.37
N PRO A 42 2.40 2.92 1.80
CA PRO A 42 3.51 3.50 2.55
C PRO A 42 4.19 4.69 1.86
N SER A 43 4.36 4.63 0.54
CA SER A 43 4.96 5.71 -0.27
C SER A 43 4.12 6.97 -0.34
N LYS A 44 2.81 6.85 -0.11
CA LYS A 44 1.83 7.95 -0.21
C LYS A 44 1.26 8.39 1.13
N LYS A 45 1.86 7.97 2.25
CA LYS A 45 1.42 8.35 3.60
C LYS A 45 1.33 9.86 3.85
N HIS A 46 2.12 10.64 3.14
CA HIS A 46 2.15 12.11 3.23
C HIS A 46 1.14 12.81 2.32
N TRP A 47 0.40 12.05 1.51
CA TRP A 47 -0.57 12.62 0.60
C TRP A 47 -1.76 13.25 1.33
N THR A 48 -2.28 14.30 0.73
CA THR A 48 -3.44 15.05 1.22
C THR A 48 -4.46 15.23 0.11
N PRO A 49 -5.72 15.55 0.42
CA PRO A 49 -6.71 15.89 -0.60
C PRO A 49 -6.24 17.01 -1.55
N LYS A 50 -5.49 17.99 -1.04
CA LYS A 50 -4.93 19.07 -1.87
C LYS A 50 -4.01 18.55 -2.98
N MET A 51 -3.17 17.55 -2.70
CA MET A 51 -2.24 16.99 -3.68
C MET A 51 -2.97 16.21 -4.78
N LEU A 52 -3.94 15.38 -4.40
CA LEU A 52 -4.69 14.57 -5.37
C LEU A 52 -5.67 15.40 -6.19
N ARG A 53 -6.17 16.51 -5.63
CA ARG A 53 -7.12 17.42 -6.27
C ARG A 53 -6.61 17.95 -7.63
N SER A 54 -5.36 18.40 -7.69
CA SER A 54 -4.77 18.95 -8.91
C SER A 54 -4.83 17.94 -10.06
N TYR A 55 -4.41 16.70 -9.79
CA TYR A 55 -4.51 15.62 -10.76
C TYR A 55 -5.95 15.40 -11.24
N MET A 56 -6.91 15.34 -10.32
CA MET A 56 -8.31 15.04 -10.68
C MET A 56 -8.95 16.16 -11.50
N ILE A 57 -8.62 17.41 -11.23
CA ILE A 57 -9.12 18.56 -12.02
C ILE A 57 -8.47 18.58 -13.40
N GLU A 58 -7.15 18.42 -13.48
CA GLU A 58 -6.38 18.42 -14.72
C GLU A 58 -6.88 17.39 -15.73
N HIS A 59 -7.32 16.22 -15.22
CA HIS A 59 -7.83 15.14 -16.05
C HIS A 59 -9.36 15.14 -16.22
N GLY A 60 -10.05 16.19 -15.77
CA GLY A 60 -11.49 16.31 -15.93
C GLY A 60 -12.32 15.32 -15.09
N TYR A 61 -11.75 14.77 -14.03
CA TYR A 61 -12.44 13.80 -13.15
C TYR A 61 -13.28 14.46 -12.06
N ALA A 62 -13.19 15.76 -11.94
CA ALA A 62 -14.04 16.58 -11.11
C ALA A 62 -14.99 17.37 -12.00
N VAL A 63 -16.30 17.23 -11.80
CA VAL A 63 -17.35 17.81 -12.65
C VAL A 63 -18.27 18.69 -11.82
N ASP A 64 -18.54 19.91 -12.33
CA ASP A 64 -19.43 20.87 -11.67
C ASP A 64 -20.83 20.32 -11.52
N GLY A 65 -21.36 20.39 -10.30
CA GLY A 65 -22.68 19.87 -9.95
C GLY A 65 -22.72 18.38 -9.61
N TRP A 66 -21.69 17.62 -9.97
CA TRP A 66 -21.64 16.16 -9.74
C TRP A 66 -20.52 15.70 -8.80
N GLY A 67 -19.48 16.55 -8.59
CA GLY A 67 -18.30 16.20 -7.80
C GLY A 67 -17.34 15.28 -8.56
N THR A 68 -17.10 14.08 -8.09
CA THR A 68 -16.18 13.13 -8.72
C THR A 68 -16.92 12.18 -9.65
N GLU A 69 -16.47 12.10 -10.90
CA GLU A 69 -17.00 11.17 -11.88
C GLU A 69 -16.65 9.71 -11.57
N TRP A 70 -17.51 8.80 -12.02
CA TRP A 70 -17.30 7.35 -11.80
C TRP A 70 -16.03 6.83 -12.48
N ASN A 71 -15.78 7.31 -13.71
CA ASN A 71 -14.53 6.97 -14.40
C ASN A 71 -13.33 7.59 -13.70
N GLY A 72 -13.50 8.78 -13.12
CA GLY A 72 -12.48 9.45 -12.32
C GLY A 72 -12.02 8.63 -11.12
N ILE A 73 -12.95 7.95 -10.43
CA ILE A 73 -12.58 6.99 -9.36
C ILE A 73 -11.66 5.91 -9.93
N THR A 74 -12.07 5.28 -11.05
CA THR A 74 -11.28 4.19 -11.66
C THR A 74 -9.89 4.64 -12.09
N GLN A 75 -9.81 5.76 -12.82
CA GLN A 75 -8.54 6.23 -13.36
C GLN A 75 -7.61 6.75 -12.25
N THR A 76 -8.18 7.39 -11.23
CA THR A 76 -7.39 7.84 -10.08
C THR A 76 -6.86 6.65 -9.27
N LEU A 77 -7.62 5.59 -9.08
CA LEU A 77 -7.12 4.36 -8.46
C LEU A 77 -5.96 3.75 -9.25
N LYS A 78 -6.04 3.76 -10.60
CA LYS A 78 -4.93 3.33 -11.46
C LYS A 78 -3.70 4.26 -11.33
N TYR A 79 -3.92 5.58 -11.32
CA TYR A 79 -2.85 6.55 -11.09
C TYR A 79 -2.16 6.35 -9.73
N LEU A 80 -2.91 5.94 -8.72
CA LEU A 80 -2.38 5.57 -7.41
C LEU A 80 -1.58 4.26 -7.43
N GLY A 81 -1.51 3.56 -8.56
CA GLY A 81 -0.73 2.34 -8.74
C GLY A 81 -1.52 1.04 -8.55
N HIS A 82 -2.84 1.13 -8.57
CA HIS A 82 -3.68 -0.07 -8.51
C HIS A 82 -3.99 -0.59 -9.92
N ASP A 83 -3.24 -1.57 -10.41
CA ASP A 83 -3.37 -2.09 -11.77
C ASP A 83 -4.74 -2.71 -12.06
N LYS A 84 -5.37 -3.32 -11.06
CA LYS A 84 -6.68 -3.93 -11.19
C LYS A 84 -7.70 -3.21 -10.32
N VAL A 85 -8.66 -2.58 -10.98
CA VAL A 85 -9.82 -1.95 -10.37
C VAL A 85 -11.07 -2.69 -10.86
N VAL A 86 -11.75 -3.38 -9.96
CA VAL A 86 -13.02 -4.03 -10.25
C VAL A 86 -14.15 -3.05 -9.92
N ARG A 87 -15.02 -2.80 -10.90
CA ARG A 87 -16.23 -1.98 -10.74
C ARG A 87 -17.43 -2.88 -10.70
N ILE A 88 -18.26 -2.71 -9.72
CA ILE A 88 -19.48 -3.52 -9.52
C ILE A 88 -20.68 -2.61 -9.40
N TRP A 89 -21.74 -2.95 -10.13
CA TRP A 89 -22.98 -2.20 -10.27
C TRP A 89 -24.15 -3.12 -9.96
N ASN A 90 -25.30 -2.57 -9.56
CA ASN A 90 -26.55 -3.32 -9.38
C ASN A 90 -26.39 -4.58 -8.52
N ASP A 91 -26.87 -4.58 -7.30
CA ASP A 91 -26.63 -5.60 -6.27
C ASP A 91 -25.13 -5.96 -6.12
N PRO A 92 -24.32 -4.99 -5.67
CA PRO A 92 -22.87 -5.12 -5.71
C PRO A 92 -22.35 -6.27 -4.84
N MET A 93 -23.12 -6.76 -3.86
CA MET A 93 -22.56 -7.74 -2.93
C MET A 93 -22.49 -9.16 -3.51
N THR A 94 -23.36 -9.54 -4.43
CA THR A 94 -23.26 -10.86 -5.05
C THR A 94 -21.96 -11.05 -5.83
N GLU A 95 -21.53 -10.03 -6.58
CA GLU A 95 -20.27 -10.04 -7.30
C GLU A 95 -19.08 -9.65 -6.41
N ALA A 96 -19.28 -8.67 -5.51
CA ALA A 96 -18.24 -8.21 -4.59
C ALA A 96 -17.71 -9.33 -3.70
N ARG A 97 -18.55 -10.24 -3.23
CA ARG A 97 -18.14 -11.42 -2.44
C ARG A 97 -17.07 -12.23 -3.15
N LYS A 98 -17.23 -12.47 -4.45
CA LYS A 98 -16.26 -13.23 -5.24
C LYS A 98 -14.89 -12.54 -5.26
N GLU A 99 -14.87 -11.23 -5.42
CA GLU A 99 -13.64 -10.46 -5.50
C GLU A 99 -13.02 -10.22 -4.10
N LEU A 100 -13.82 -9.88 -3.11
CA LEU A 100 -13.37 -9.66 -1.73
C LEU A 100 -12.78 -10.95 -1.11
N ASN A 101 -13.33 -12.11 -1.45
CA ASN A 101 -12.80 -13.40 -1.03
C ASN A 101 -11.46 -13.76 -1.72
N LYS A 102 -11.19 -13.19 -2.89
CA LYS A 102 -9.87 -13.33 -3.55
C LYS A 102 -8.78 -12.44 -2.93
N GLY A 103 -9.09 -11.71 -1.87
CA GLY A 103 -8.12 -10.84 -1.18
C GLY A 103 -8.20 -9.37 -1.54
N TYR A 104 -9.18 -8.94 -2.31
CA TYR A 104 -9.49 -7.53 -2.52
C TYR A 104 -10.18 -6.98 -1.27
N ARG A 105 -9.60 -5.99 -0.61
CA ARG A 105 -10.09 -5.55 0.71
C ARG A 105 -10.08 -4.05 0.93
N ILE A 106 -9.80 -3.29 -0.10
CA ILE A 106 -9.75 -1.83 -0.08
C ILE A 106 -10.54 -1.32 -1.27
N GLY A 107 -11.23 -0.20 -1.12
CA GLY A 107 -11.93 0.39 -2.25
C GLY A 107 -12.79 1.58 -1.89
N VAL A 108 -13.65 1.95 -2.81
CA VAL A 108 -14.58 3.07 -2.68
C VAL A 108 -16.01 2.54 -2.83
N LEU A 109 -16.87 2.95 -1.92
CA LEU A 109 -18.31 2.71 -1.94
C LEU A 109 -18.99 4.00 -2.41
N LEU A 110 -19.96 3.90 -3.31
CA LEU A 110 -20.87 4.98 -3.65
C LEU A 110 -22.22 4.68 -3.04
N PHE A 111 -22.67 5.50 -2.12
CA PHE A 111 -24.00 5.45 -1.55
C PHE A 111 -24.94 6.35 -2.32
N GLY A 112 -26.17 5.85 -2.58
CA GLY A 112 -27.30 6.62 -3.04
C GLY A 112 -28.13 7.16 -1.88
N SER A 113 -29.12 7.98 -2.18
CA SER A 113 -30.15 8.40 -1.22
C SER A 113 -30.92 7.18 -0.71
N GLY A 114 -31.36 7.25 0.55
CA GLY A 114 -32.11 6.18 1.20
C GLY A 114 -31.63 5.87 2.60
N LYS A 115 -32.25 4.86 3.19
CA LYS A 115 -31.92 4.37 4.54
C LYS A 115 -31.55 2.90 4.47
N GLY A 116 -30.52 2.52 5.17
CA GLY A 116 -30.25 1.11 5.42
C GLY A 116 -31.35 0.45 6.25
N PRO A 117 -31.41 -0.88 6.32
CA PRO A 117 -32.42 -1.60 7.10
C PRO A 117 -32.50 -1.20 8.58
N ASP A 118 -31.39 -0.77 9.18
CA ASP A 118 -31.31 -0.26 10.54
C ASP A 118 -31.63 1.24 10.68
N GLY A 119 -32.08 1.89 9.61
CA GLY A 119 -32.38 3.31 9.57
C GLY A 119 -31.17 4.22 9.29
N THR A 120 -29.97 3.67 9.09
CA THR A 120 -28.76 4.46 8.80
C THR A 120 -28.95 5.26 7.51
N VAL A 121 -28.76 6.57 7.58
CA VAL A 121 -28.79 7.50 6.43
C VAL A 121 -27.36 7.84 6.00
N TRP A 122 -26.95 7.35 4.86
CA TRP A 122 -25.60 7.58 4.32
C TRP A 122 -25.48 8.95 3.65
N THR A 123 -26.49 9.33 2.90
CA THR A 123 -26.53 10.58 2.14
C THR A 123 -27.96 10.91 1.71
N THR A 124 -28.20 12.16 1.37
CA THR A 124 -29.45 12.60 0.73
C THR A 124 -29.33 12.72 -0.80
N GLY A 125 -28.13 12.53 -1.33
CA GLY A 125 -27.83 12.52 -2.77
C GLY A 125 -26.90 11.35 -3.12
N GLY A 126 -25.72 11.66 -3.65
CA GLY A 126 -24.63 10.70 -3.86
C GLY A 126 -23.50 10.93 -2.87
N HIS A 127 -22.86 9.88 -2.35
CA HIS A 127 -21.73 10.05 -1.45
C HIS A 127 -20.72 8.91 -1.58
N TYR A 128 -19.46 9.27 -1.79
CA TYR A 128 -18.36 8.31 -1.81
C TYR A 128 -17.75 8.15 -0.41
N ILE A 129 -17.52 6.90 -0.02
CA ILE A 129 -16.86 6.54 1.23
C ILE A 129 -15.78 5.51 0.94
N ALA A 130 -14.58 5.68 1.49
CA ALA A 130 -13.53 4.68 1.39
C ALA A 130 -13.78 3.52 2.36
N PHE A 131 -13.55 2.29 1.92
CA PHE A 131 -13.39 1.16 2.84
C PHE A 131 -11.94 0.65 2.80
N LEU A 132 -11.40 0.39 3.98
CA LEU A 132 -9.99 0.02 4.15
C LEU A 132 -9.79 -1.41 4.60
N LYS A 133 -10.88 -2.06 5.05
CA LYS A 133 -10.90 -3.47 5.43
C LYS A 133 -12.26 -4.08 5.16
N TYR A 134 -12.23 -5.39 5.01
CA TYR A 134 -13.41 -6.21 4.88
C TYR A 134 -13.23 -7.50 5.68
N LYS A 135 -14.30 -7.97 6.30
CA LYS A 135 -14.37 -9.28 6.94
C LYS A 135 -15.75 -9.90 6.76
N VAL A 136 -15.81 -11.20 6.90
CA VAL A 136 -17.06 -11.94 7.11
C VAL A 136 -17.06 -12.44 8.54
N GLU A 137 -18.14 -12.22 9.25
CA GLU A 137 -18.34 -12.64 10.62
C GLU A 137 -19.80 -13.09 10.79
N ASN A 138 -20.01 -14.31 11.24
CA ASN A 138 -21.34 -14.94 11.35
C ASN A 138 -22.17 -14.85 10.06
N GLY A 139 -21.54 -15.06 8.91
CA GLY A 139 -22.18 -14.97 7.59
C GLY A 139 -22.51 -13.57 7.11
N GLN A 140 -22.25 -12.55 7.90
CA GLN A 140 -22.49 -11.14 7.57
C GLN A 140 -21.22 -10.47 7.04
N HIS A 141 -21.40 -9.51 6.14
CA HIS A 141 -20.32 -8.79 5.46
C HIS A 141 -20.05 -7.44 6.10
N TRP A 142 -18.84 -7.23 6.60
CA TRP A 142 -18.44 -6.05 7.34
C TRP A 142 -17.36 -5.26 6.60
N PHE A 143 -17.56 -3.95 6.50
CA PHE A 143 -16.62 -3.00 5.93
C PHE A 143 -16.12 -2.03 6.99
N TYR A 144 -14.82 -1.80 7.02
CA TYR A 144 -14.24 -0.72 7.83
C TYR A 144 -14.15 0.54 7.00
N LEU A 145 -14.95 1.53 7.34
CA LEU A 145 -15.16 2.74 6.58
C LEU A 145 -14.32 3.91 7.05
N LYS A 146 -14.06 4.82 6.12
CA LYS A 146 -13.52 6.17 6.32
C LYS A 146 -14.40 7.16 5.59
N ASP A 147 -15.28 7.80 6.31
CA ASP A 147 -16.24 8.77 5.81
C ASP A 147 -15.68 10.19 5.88
N SER A 148 -15.69 10.88 4.73
CA SER A 148 -15.22 12.26 4.61
C SER A 148 -16.25 13.29 5.08
N SER A 149 -17.50 12.91 5.25
CA SER A 149 -18.60 13.80 5.61
C SER A 149 -18.64 14.13 7.09
N SER A 150 -19.45 15.14 7.45
CA SER A 150 -19.77 15.48 8.83
C SER A 150 -20.63 14.44 9.55
N ARG A 151 -21.27 13.52 8.81
CA ARG A 151 -22.04 12.39 9.36
C ARG A 151 -21.17 11.39 10.10
N ASN A 152 -19.88 11.33 9.71
CA ASN A 152 -18.84 10.60 10.43
C ASN A 152 -19.08 9.10 10.59
N HIS A 153 -19.47 8.43 9.50
CA HIS A 153 -19.61 6.97 9.48
C HIS A 153 -18.22 6.29 9.42
N ASP A 154 -17.35 6.56 10.39
CA ASP A 154 -16.06 5.90 10.52
C ASP A 154 -16.20 4.61 11.35
N GLY A 155 -15.54 3.53 10.95
CA GLY A 155 -15.54 2.27 11.68
C GLY A 155 -16.14 1.10 10.92
N TRP A 156 -16.52 0.05 11.65
CA TRP A 156 -17.09 -1.15 11.08
C TRP A 156 -18.61 -1.04 10.90
N TYR A 157 -19.05 -1.26 9.67
CA TYR A 157 -20.48 -1.31 9.32
C TYR A 157 -20.81 -2.62 8.61
N CYS A 158 -21.96 -3.20 8.97
CA CYS A 158 -22.48 -4.42 8.37
C CYS A 158 -23.29 -4.10 7.12
N TYR A 159 -22.98 -4.74 6.00
CA TYR A 159 -23.70 -4.53 4.76
C TYR A 159 -25.19 -4.86 4.91
N GLU A 160 -25.51 -6.03 5.46
CA GLU A 160 -26.88 -6.53 5.58
C GLU A 160 -27.75 -5.63 6.49
N LYS A 161 -27.15 -5.00 7.49
CA LYS A 161 -27.86 -4.16 8.47
C LYS A 161 -27.95 -2.71 8.05
N SER A 162 -26.85 -2.16 7.53
CA SER A 162 -26.72 -0.71 7.39
C SER A 162 -26.61 -0.21 5.96
N MET A 163 -26.24 -1.07 4.98
CA MET A 163 -25.91 -0.60 3.63
C MET A 163 -26.83 -1.17 2.54
N LYS A 164 -27.50 -2.30 2.81
CA LYS A 164 -28.33 -2.97 1.83
C LYS A 164 -29.45 -2.03 1.36
N GLY A 165 -29.59 -1.90 0.03
CA GLY A 165 -30.54 -0.98 -0.59
C GLY A 165 -30.01 0.45 -0.81
N CYS A 166 -28.90 0.84 -0.13
CA CYS A 166 -28.30 2.18 -0.27
C CYS A 166 -26.98 2.18 -1.02
N LEU A 167 -26.43 1.02 -1.38
CA LEU A 167 -25.11 0.89 -2.01
C LEU A 167 -25.27 0.46 -3.48
N PRO A 168 -25.46 1.40 -4.44
CA PRO A 168 -25.63 1.07 -5.84
C PRO A 168 -24.32 0.65 -6.53
N LYS A 169 -23.16 1.10 -6.05
CA LYS A 169 -21.88 0.88 -6.75
C LYS A 169 -20.73 0.76 -5.79
N LEU A 170 -19.74 -0.05 -6.18
CA LEU A 170 -18.48 -0.08 -5.49
C LEU A 170 -17.29 -0.34 -6.45
N TRP A 171 -16.13 0.14 -6.05
CA TRP A 171 -14.83 -0.14 -6.67
C TRP A 171 -13.97 -0.89 -5.69
N ILE A 172 -13.43 -2.01 -6.12
CA ILE A 172 -12.52 -2.83 -5.33
C ILE A 172 -11.15 -2.80 -6.00
N VAL A 173 -10.11 -2.48 -5.24
CA VAL A 173 -8.74 -2.53 -5.74
C VAL A 173 -7.99 -3.71 -5.16
N LYS A 174 -7.26 -4.38 -6.02
CA LYS A 174 -6.31 -5.41 -5.62
C LYS A 174 -4.99 -4.75 -5.28
N LYS A 175 -4.42 -5.11 -4.15
CA LYS A 175 -3.00 -4.88 -3.95
C LYS A 175 -2.24 -5.66 -5.00
N THR A 176 -1.40 -4.97 -5.76
CA THR A 176 -0.52 -5.64 -6.73
C THR A 176 0.45 -6.58 -6.02
N THR A 177 1.08 -7.46 -6.75
CA THR A 177 2.15 -8.29 -6.17
C THR A 177 3.28 -7.39 -5.65
N ALA A 178 3.57 -6.28 -6.35
CA ALA A 178 4.56 -5.29 -5.93
C ALA A 178 4.17 -4.60 -4.62
N ASP A 179 2.89 -4.18 -4.45
CA ASP A 179 2.42 -3.59 -3.19
C ASP A 179 2.57 -4.56 -2.02
N ARG A 180 2.15 -5.82 -2.20
CA ARG A 180 2.29 -6.85 -1.16
C ARG A 180 3.74 -7.12 -0.80
N PHE A 181 4.61 -7.05 -1.80
CA PHE A 181 6.04 -7.24 -1.64
C PHE A 181 6.66 -6.09 -0.84
N ALA A 182 6.36 -4.85 -1.20
CA ALA A 182 6.81 -3.66 -0.48
C ALA A 182 6.29 -3.62 0.98
N GLU A 183 5.01 -3.93 1.18
CA GLU A 183 4.41 -4.00 2.52
C GLU A 183 5.05 -5.08 3.40
N LYS A 184 5.34 -6.24 2.83
CA LYS A 184 5.99 -7.32 3.57
C LYS A 184 7.42 -6.95 3.97
N ALA A 185 8.14 -6.28 3.09
CA ALA A 185 9.46 -5.73 3.41
C ALA A 185 9.39 -4.70 4.56
N TYR A 186 8.39 -3.81 4.52
CA TYR A 186 8.15 -2.85 5.58
C TYR A 186 7.75 -3.51 6.92
N GLU A 187 6.89 -4.52 6.89
CA GLU A 187 6.49 -5.29 8.08
C GLU A 187 7.70 -5.91 8.77
N PHE A 188 8.67 -6.37 8.00
CA PHE A 188 9.86 -7.03 8.50
C PHE A 188 10.96 -6.09 8.96
N ALA A 189 10.95 -4.84 8.53
CA ALA A 189 12.01 -3.87 8.81
C ALA A 189 11.63 -2.84 9.88
N TRP A 190 12.59 -2.44 10.71
CA TRP A 190 12.46 -1.29 11.58
C TRP A 190 12.52 -0.01 10.72
N TYR A 191 11.46 0.76 10.71
CA TYR A 191 11.32 1.83 9.72
C TYR A 191 11.15 3.24 10.32
N THR A 192 10.20 3.44 11.23
CA THR A 192 9.89 4.76 11.77
C THR A 192 11.00 5.25 12.70
N ASN A 193 11.13 6.57 12.88
CA ASN A 193 12.11 7.13 13.81
C ASN A 193 11.89 6.60 15.24
N ALA A 194 10.64 6.45 15.67
CA ALA A 194 10.31 5.88 16.97
C ALA A 194 10.74 4.41 17.07
N GLU A 195 10.47 3.61 16.03
CA GLU A 195 10.93 2.22 15.97
C GLU A 195 12.45 2.13 15.99
N LEU A 196 13.15 2.97 15.20
CA LEU A 196 14.61 2.98 15.14
C LEU A 196 15.26 3.42 16.45
N LYS A 197 14.64 4.37 17.16
CA LYS A 197 15.11 4.83 18.48
C LYS A 197 14.94 3.75 19.55
N ASN A 198 13.85 2.99 19.48
CA ASN A 198 13.49 1.95 20.45
C ASN A 198 13.91 0.55 19.98
N ALA A 199 14.49 0.43 18.77
CA ALA A 199 15.00 -0.86 18.30
C ALA A 199 16.09 -1.34 19.26
N PRO A 200 15.95 -2.55 19.81
CA PRO A 200 16.91 -3.06 20.80
C PRO A 200 18.32 -3.10 20.18
N TYR A 201 19.26 -2.46 20.83
CA TYR A 201 20.68 -2.49 20.47
C TYR A 201 21.46 -3.16 21.61
N PRO A 202 22.41 -4.03 21.38
CA PRO A 202 23.14 -4.29 20.13
C PRO A 202 22.77 -5.64 19.51
N LYS A 203 22.89 -5.73 18.17
CA LYS A 203 23.01 -6.97 17.39
C LYS A 203 22.03 -8.09 17.81
N GLY A 204 20.95 -8.22 17.06
CA GLY A 204 20.22 -9.45 17.21
C GLY A 204 18.71 -9.36 17.36
N HIS A 205 18.12 -8.21 17.24
CA HIS A 205 16.67 -8.08 17.41
C HIS A 205 15.98 -7.77 16.08
N ALA A 206 15.63 -8.84 15.38
CA ALA A 206 14.69 -8.75 14.28
C ALA A 206 13.29 -8.39 14.81
N LYS A 207 12.47 -7.71 14.01
CA LYS A 207 11.04 -7.62 14.33
C LYS A 207 10.45 -9.02 14.49
N PRO A 208 9.52 -9.24 15.43
CA PRO A 208 8.92 -10.57 15.66
C PRO A 208 8.38 -11.21 14.39
N ALA A 209 7.76 -10.40 13.49
CA ALA A 209 7.24 -10.88 12.21
C ALA A 209 8.35 -11.40 11.29
N TYR A 210 9.51 -10.75 11.27
CA TYR A 210 10.66 -11.21 10.49
C TYR A 210 11.29 -12.46 11.07
N ALA A 211 11.46 -12.52 12.40
CA ALA A 211 11.99 -13.70 13.09
C ALA A 211 11.11 -14.94 12.84
N ALA A 212 9.79 -14.79 12.97
CA ALA A 212 8.84 -15.86 12.68
C ALA A 212 8.89 -16.33 11.21
N ALA A 213 9.07 -15.40 10.27
CA ALA A 213 9.21 -15.74 8.86
C ALA A 213 10.53 -16.49 8.58
N LEU A 214 11.64 -16.08 9.21
CA LEU A 214 12.92 -16.80 9.12
C LEU A 214 12.78 -18.25 9.62
N ASP A 215 12.20 -18.43 10.81
CA ASP A 215 11.97 -19.76 11.39
C ASP A 215 11.11 -20.63 10.48
N LYS A 216 10.05 -20.05 9.93
CA LYS A 216 9.14 -20.75 9.00
C LYS A 216 9.83 -21.21 7.72
N TYR A 217 10.68 -20.36 7.13
CA TYR A 217 11.22 -20.61 5.78
C TYR A 217 12.61 -21.20 5.77
N PHE A 218 13.39 -21.04 6.84
CA PHE A 218 14.79 -21.49 6.93
C PHE A 218 15.06 -22.43 8.10
N GLY A 219 14.05 -22.66 8.96
CA GLY A 219 14.12 -23.54 10.14
C GLY A 219 14.66 -22.84 11.38
N LYS A 220 14.22 -23.30 12.57
CA LYS A 220 14.55 -22.68 13.86
C LYS A 220 16.05 -22.61 14.14
N ASN A 221 16.82 -23.63 13.72
CA ASN A 221 18.26 -23.67 13.94
C ASN A 221 19.07 -22.84 12.90
N ARG A 222 18.38 -22.21 11.95
CA ARG A 222 18.97 -21.34 10.93
C ARG A 222 18.37 -19.93 10.99
N GLY A 223 18.00 -19.49 12.17
CA GLY A 223 17.47 -18.16 12.39
C GLY A 223 18.43 -17.06 11.91
N TRP A 224 17.96 -15.84 11.93
CA TRP A 224 18.69 -14.64 11.51
C TRP A 224 20.12 -14.54 12.06
N GLN A 225 20.42 -15.08 13.26
CA GLN A 225 21.77 -15.13 13.82
C GLN A 225 22.73 -15.98 13.00
N GLN A 226 22.26 -17.09 12.43
CA GLN A 226 23.09 -17.95 11.58
C GLN A 226 23.25 -17.37 10.17
N SER A 227 22.23 -16.68 9.67
CA SER A 227 22.33 -15.96 8.39
C SER A 227 23.42 -14.90 8.45
N ALA A 228 23.53 -14.20 9.57
CA ALA A 228 24.60 -13.24 9.78
C ALA A 228 25.99 -13.88 9.82
N LYS A 229 26.13 -15.06 10.44
CA LYS A 229 27.39 -15.84 10.45
C LYS A 229 27.85 -16.27 9.06
N LEU A 230 26.90 -16.51 8.16
CA LEU A 230 27.16 -16.90 6.77
C LEU A 230 27.45 -15.68 5.86
N GLY A 231 27.38 -14.46 6.38
CA GLY A 231 27.59 -13.26 5.60
C GLY A 231 26.47 -12.93 4.60
N ALA A 232 25.31 -13.54 4.77
CA ALA A 232 24.22 -13.53 3.80
C ALA A 232 22.98 -12.77 4.28
N SER A 233 23.12 -11.87 5.23
CA SER A 233 21.98 -11.24 5.88
C SER A 233 21.14 -10.34 4.97
N CYS A 234 21.71 -9.72 3.96
CA CYS A 234 20.98 -8.84 3.05
C CYS A 234 20.18 -9.61 1.99
N ASP A 235 20.73 -10.68 1.43
CA ASP A 235 20.04 -11.55 0.48
C ASP A 235 19.00 -12.43 1.15
N VAL A 236 19.26 -12.89 2.37
CA VAL A 236 18.29 -13.62 3.19
C VAL A 236 17.07 -12.76 3.52
N PHE A 237 17.24 -11.46 3.81
CA PHE A 237 16.11 -10.55 3.99
C PHE A 237 15.23 -10.51 2.74
N VAL A 238 15.81 -10.27 1.57
CA VAL A 238 15.06 -10.24 0.30
C VAL A 238 14.41 -11.59 0.01
N ALA A 239 15.14 -12.72 0.21
CA ALA A 239 14.58 -14.06 0.05
C ALA A 239 13.38 -14.31 0.97
N THR A 240 13.45 -13.85 2.22
CA THR A 240 12.35 -13.98 3.19
C THR A 240 11.11 -13.23 2.72
N VAL A 241 11.27 -12.02 2.19
CA VAL A 241 10.16 -11.24 1.62
C VAL A 241 9.56 -11.95 0.42
N ILE A 242 10.37 -12.46 -0.51
CA ILE A 242 9.90 -13.21 -1.69
C ILE A 242 9.05 -14.41 -1.28
N ARG A 243 9.54 -15.20 -0.32
CA ARG A 243 8.80 -16.37 0.19
C ARG A 243 7.54 -15.99 0.94
N ALA A 244 7.60 -14.97 1.79
CA ALA A 244 6.47 -14.54 2.61
C ALA A 244 5.31 -13.96 1.78
N THR A 245 5.61 -13.42 0.60
CA THR A 245 4.60 -12.92 -0.34
C THR A 245 4.08 -13.99 -1.29
N GLY A 246 4.69 -15.18 -1.29
CA GLY A 246 4.32 -16.29 -2.18
C GLY A 246 4.70 -16.07 -3.64
N ILE A 247 5.58 -15.10 -3.95
CA ILE A 247 6.07 -14.84 -5.31
C ILE A 247 6.86 -16.06 -5.78
N ASP A 248 7.78 -16.53 -4.94
CA ASP A 248 8.55 -17.75 -5.18
C ASP A 248 8.74 -18.50 -3.86
N LYS A 249 8.61 -19.82 -3.90
CA LYS A 249 8.75 -20.68 -2.71
C LYS A 249 10.20 -21.18 -2.52
N ALA A 250 11.06 -21.02 -3.51
CA ALA A 250 12.33 -21.73 -3.58
C ALA A 250 13.60 -20.97 -3.16
N PRO A 251 13.71 -19.62 -3.16
CA PRO A 251 15.02 -19.02 -2.95
C PRO A 251 15.58 -19.30 -1.56
N ARG A 252 16.76 -19.93 -1.52
CA ARG A 252 17.54 -20.12 -0.27
C ARG A 252 18.67 -19.11 -0.13
N GLY A 253 19.21 -18.64 -1.25
CA GLY A 253 20.16 -17.55 -1.36
C GLY A 253 19.95 -16.86 -2.69
N LEU A 254 20.22 -15.57 -2.75
CA LEU A 254 19.93 -14.75 -3.90
C LEU A 254 21.22 -14.22 -4.50
N GLY A 255 21.46 -14.61 -5.74
CA GLY A 255 22.46 -14.01 -6.61
C GLY A 255 21.80 -13.32 -7.79
N ARG A 256 22.54 -12.50 -8.53
CA ARG A 256 22.03 -11.87 -9.76
C ARG A 256 21.53 -12.89 -10.79
N SER A 257 22.14 -14.07 -10.85
CA SER A 257 21.70 -15.16 -11.72
C SER A 257 20.27 -15.62 -11.43
N TYR A 258 19.87 -15.64 -10.15
CA TYR A 258 18.49 -15.94 -9.77
C TYR A 258 17.51 -14.92 -10.38
N PHE A 259 17.76 -13.64 -10.19
CA PHE A 259 16.87 -12.58 -10.68
C PHE A 259 16.84 -12.50 -12.21
N ASN A 260 17.99 -12.69 -12.87
CA ASN A 260 18.09 -12.64 -14.32
C ASN A 260 17.33 -13.78 -15.00
N LYS A 261 17.21 -14.93 -14.34
CA LYS A 261 16.49 -16.12 -14.84
C LYS A 261 15.07 -16.23 -14.32
N SER A 262 14.69 -15.44 -13.31
CA SER A 262 13.39 -15.55 -12.66
C SER A 262 12.24 -15.07 -13.57
N PRO A 263 11.15 -15.84 -13.69
CA PRO A 263 9.97 -15.38 -14.40
C PRO A 263 9.22 -14.27 -13.66
N TYR A 264 9.51 -14.06 -12.38
CA TYR A 264 8.80 -13.14 -11.50
C TYR A 264 9.39 -11.74 -11.44
N PHE A 265 10.61 -11.55 -11.93
CA PHE A 265 11.31 -10.26 -11.86
C PHE A 265 11.77 -9.80 -13.24
N LYS A 266 11.90 -8.48 -13.40
CA LYS A 266 12.50 -7.83 -14.58
C LYS A 266 13.50 -6.78 -14.14
N ILE A 267 14.56 -6.60 -14.94
CA ILE A 267 15.50 -5.49 -14.76
C ILE A 267 14.80 -4.20 -15.21
N VAL A 268 14.96 -3.15 -14.43
CA VAL A 268 14.43 -1.82 -14.73
C VAL A 268 15.52 -0.76 -14.64
N LYS A 269 15.48 0.21 -15.55
CA LYS A 269 16.32 1.41 -15.47
C LYS A 269 15.53 2.46 -14.68
N VAL A 270 16.07 2.89 -13.57
CA VAL A 270 15.40 3.83 -12.66
C VAL A 270 16.34 4.91 -12.15
N THR A 271 15.76 6.00 -11.70
CA THR A 271 16.39 7.06 -10.92
C THR A 271 15.78 7.05 -9.51
N ALA A 272 16.30 7.88 -8.61
CA ALA A 272 15.70 8.03 -7.28
C ALA A 272 14.27 8.58 -7.31
N LYS A 273 13.85 9.19 -8.44
CA LYS A 273 12.48 9.71 -8.65
C LYS A 273 11.53 8.67 -9.24
N THR A 274 12.05 7.68 -9.98
CA THR A 274 11.22 6.70 -10.72
C THR A 274 11.27 5.29 -10.16
N ILE A 275 12.12 5.06 -9.16
CA ILE A 275 12.15 3.79 -8.42
C ILE A 275 10.86 3.63 -7.62
N GLN A 276 10.36 2.41 -7.54
CA GLN A 276 9.10 2.11 -6.85
C GLN A 276 9.37 1.36 -5.54
N ASP A 277 8.44 1.48 -4.60
CA ASP A 277 8.48 0.69 -3.38
C ASP A 277 8.43 -0.80 -3.73
N GLY A 278 9.29 -1.58 -3.07
CA GLY A 278 9.46 -3.00 -3.37
C GLY A 278 10.47 -3.32 -4.47
N ASP A 279 10.98 -2.33 -5.21
CA ASP A 279 12.11 -2.59 -6.12
C ASP A 279 13.32 -3.10 -5.33
N ILE A 280 13.97 -4.13 -5.86
CA ILE A 280 15.16 -4.74 -5.26
C ILE A 280 16.39 -4.12 -5.91
N ILE A 281 17.29 -3.61 -5.11
CA ILE A 281 18.54 -3.00 -5.55
C ILE A 281 19.68 -3.97 -5.25
N SER A 282 20.35 -4.44 -6.28
CA SER A 282 21.58 -5.22 -6.19
C SER A 282 22.78 -4.33 -6.44
N ILE A 283 23.63 -4.23 -5.46
CA ILE A 283 24.86 -3.45 -5.49
C ILE A 283 26.07 -4.40 -5.50
N GLU A 284 27.01 -4.16 -6.38
CA GLU A 284 28.33 -4.73 -6.31
C GLU A 284 29.31 -3.61 -5.98
N TRP A 285 29.92 -3.67 -4.83
CA TRP A 285 30.91 -2.68 -4.41
C TRP A 285 32.20 -2.81 -5.21
N SER A 286 33.03 -1.79 -5.23
CA SER A 286 34.33 -1.78 -5.91
C SER A 286 35.26 -2.91 -5.45
N ASN A 287 35.13 -3.36 -4.20
CA ASN A 287 35.84 -4.51 -3.63
C ASN A 287 35.23 -5.88 -3.98
N GLY A 288 34.23 -5.93 -4.87
CA GLY A 288 33.56 -7.15 -5.29
C GLY A 288 32.47 -7.68 -4.35
N ASN A 289 32.27 -7.09 -3.17
CA ASN A 289 31.24 -7.56 -2.24
C ASN A 289 29.83 -7.24 -2.75
N PRO A 290 28.92 -8.23 -2.81
CA PRO A 290 27.53 -7.99 -3.17
C PRO A 290 26.76 -7.43 -1.98
N HIS A 291 25.78 -6.58 -2.27
CA HIS A 291 24.81 -6.12 -1.30
C HIS A 291 23.41 -6.02 -1.90
N TRP A 292 22.39 -6.33 -1.11
CA TRP A 292 21.00 -6.31 -1.50
C TRP A 292 20.18 -5.45 -0.57
N CYS A 293 19.30 -4.64 -1.14
CA CYS A 293 18.35 -3.85 -0.38
C CYS A 293 17.04 -3.67 -1.16
N MET A 294 16.02 -3.20 -0.49
CA MET A 294 14.73 -2.94 -1.09
C MET A 294 14.38 -1.45 -0.98
N ALA A 295 13.85 -0.89 -2.04
CA ALA A 295 13.35 0.47 -2.06
C ALA A 295 12.07 0.60 -1.25
N PHE A 296 11.96 1.65 -0.44
CA PHE A 296 10.76 1.95 0.31
C PHE A 296 10.70 3.43 0.73
N ASN A 297 9.69 4.16 0.21
CA ASN A 297 9.38 5.54 0.61
C ASN A 297 10.61 6.47 0.68
N GLY A 298 11.38 6.52 -0.40
CA GLY A 298 12.58 7.37 -0.52
C GLY A 298 13.85 6.84 0.14
N TYR A 299 13.77 5.70 0.82
CA TYR A 299 14.87 5.05 1.54
C TYR A 299 15.07 3.61 1.09
N THR A 300 16.10 2.98 1.64
CA THR A 300 16.28 1.54 1.52
C THR A 300 15.99 0.81 2.82
N LEU A 301 15.43 -0.39 2.69
CA LEU A 301 15.32 -1.38 3.74
C LEU A 301 16.45 -2.41 3.54
N GLU A 302 17.30 -2.55 4.53
CA GLU A 302 18.50 -3.36 4.44
C GLU A 302 18.73 -4.16 5.72
N ALA A 303 19.16 -5.40 5.55
CA ALA A 303 19.86 -6.13 6.59
C ALA A 303 21.37 -6.01 6.33
N SER A 304 22.18 -5.90 7.37
CA SER A 304 23.63 -5.80 7.24
C SER A 304 24.37 -6.56 8.33
N LEU A 305 25.60 -6.97 8.02
CA LEU A 305 26.47 -7.67 8.97
C LEU A 305 26.73 -6.89 10.28
N LYS A 306 26.69 -5.55 10.23
CA LYS A 306 26.86 -4.70 11.41
C LYS A 306 25.60 -4.52 12.25
N GLY A 307 24.42 -4.79 11.69
CA GLY A 307 23.14 -4.55 12.36
C GLY A 307 22.20 -5.74 12.40
N TRP A 308 22.43 -6.79 11.62
CA TRP A 308 21.78 -8.13 11.60
C TRP A 308 20.26 -8.19 11.43
N TYR A 309 19.56 -7.06 11.45
CA TYR A 309 18.10 -7.01 11.28
C TYR A 309 17.72 -6.02 10.18
N PRO A 310 16.64 -6.28 9.46
CA PRO A 310 16.18 -5.36 8.46
C PRO A 310 15.75 -4.03 9.08
N LYS A 311 16.29 -2.93 8.54
CA LYS A 311 15.93 -1.58 8.97
C LYS A 311 16.02 -0.58 7.82
N ARG A 312 15.37 0.56 8.00
CA ARG A 312 15.59 1.73 7.14
C ARG A 312 17.01 2.24 7.32
N THR A 313 17.73 2.45 6.24
CA THR A 313 19.11 2.89 6.29
C THR A 313 19.37 4.12 5.42
N ASN A 314 19.64 3.95 4.13
CA ASN A 314 20.13 4.97 3.25
C ASN A 314 19.03 5.59 2.39
N THR A 315 19.28 6.80 1.85
CA THR A 315 18.41 7.36 0.82
C THR A 315 18.57 6.59 -0.50
N LEU A 316 17.51 6.53 -1.29
CA LEU A 316 17.55 5.91 -2.61
C LEU A 316 18.58 6.58 -3.53
N ALA A 317 18.73 7.90 -3.44
CA ALA A 317 19.74 8.64 -4.21
C ALA A 317 21.17 8.13 -3.91
N SER A 318 21.50 7.94 -2.64
CA SER A 318 22.80 7.39 -2.23
C SER A 318 23.01 5.96 -2.74
N ARG A 319 21.98 5.11 -2.67
CA ARG A 319 22.11 3.70 -3.09
C ARG A 319 22.17 3.54 -4.61
N LEU A 320 21.49 4.38 -5.37
CA LEU A 320 21.53 4.38 -6.83
C LEU A 320 22.76 5.10 -7.42
N SER A 321 23.43 5.92 -6.66
CA SER A 321 24.70 6.54 -7.06
C SER A 321 25.74 5.47 -7.41
N LYS A 322 26.56 5.75 -8.42
CA LYS A 322 27.68 4.87 -8.83
C LYS A 322 28.95 5.01 -7.99
N SER A 323 29.02 6.01 -7.11
CA SER A 323 30.19 6.26 -6.27
C SER A 323 30.55 5.04 -5.41
N GLY A 324 31.79 4.58 -5.49
CA GLY A 324 32.31 3.44 -4.74
C GLY A 324 31.72 2.06 -5.15
N LYS A 325 31.00 1.97 -6.28
CA LYS A 325 30.32 0.77 -6.73
C LYS A 325 30.77 0.38 -8.13
N ARG A 326 30.99 -0.93 -8.35
CA ARG A 326 31.25 -1.51 -9.66
C ARG A 326 29.96 -1.52 -10.51
N SER A 327 28.85 -1.88 -9.90
CA SER A 327 27.56 -1.90 -10.60
C SER A 327 26.36 -1.81 -9.63
N VAL A 328 25.26 -1.23 -10.15
CA VAL A 328 23.95 -1.19 -9.49
C VAL A 328 22.91 -1.69 -10.49
N ILE A 329 22.15 -2.71 -10.13
CA ILE A 329 21.05 -3.26 -10.93
C ILE A 329 19.78 -3.21 -10.09
N VAL A 330 18.67 -2.82 -10.70
CA VAL A 330 17.37 -2.78 -10.03
C VAL A 330 16.44 -3.81 -10.66
N TYR A 331 15.82 -4.62 -9.82
CA TYR A 331 14.84 -5.63 -10.20
C TYR A 331 13.48 -5.24 -9.67
N ARG A 332 12.46 -5.38 -10.50
CA ARG A 332 11.05 -5.12 -10.16
C ARG A 332 10.24 -6.38 -10.34
N VAL A 333 9.30 -6.63 -9.44
CA VAL A 333 8.29 -7.67 -9.58
C VAL A 333 7.47 -7.40 -10.86
N LYS A 334 7.21 -8.45 -11.66
CA LYS A 334 6.41 -8.38 -12.89
C LYS A 334 4.92 -8.28 -12.58
#